data_3c4c4d94e884cae460f050e3b5dad6e8
#
_entry.id   3c4c4d94e884cae460f050e3b5dad6e8
#
_cell.length_a   1.000
_cell.length_b   1.000
_cell.length_c   1.000
_cell.angle_alpha   90.00
_cell.angle_beta   90.00
_cell.angle_gamma   90.00
#
_symmetry.space_group_name_H-M   'P 1'
#
loop_
_entity.id
_entity.type
_entity.pdbx_description
1 polymer ?
#
loop_
_entity_poly.entity_id
_entity_poly.type
_entity_poly.pdbx_seq_one_letter_code
_entity_poly.pdbx_strand_id
1 'polypeptide(L)'
;MASAKRVLLKLSGEWFAGKKEKGFDEKTFERISSAIDFTKQKKIQLGIVLGGGNIFRGRDLKDIKIDRVSADYIGMLSTIMNGIALSNFLREKGHSNKLFSSFAIGNFVQAYNTEDALNALMNQKVAVSYTHLRAHET
;
A
#
# COMPACT_ATOMS: atom_id res chain seq x y z
N MET A 1 -14.24 -16.49 24.01
CA MET A 1 -14.01 -16.27 22.57
C MET A 1 -12.64 -15.66 22.32
N ALA A 2 -11.94 -16.21 21.36
CA ALA A 2 -10.66 -15.62 20.98
C ALA A 2 -10.90 -14.27 20.32
N SER A 3 -10.14 -13.25 20.70
CA SER A 3 -10.17 -11.95 20.03
C SER A 3 -9.64 -12.10 18.60
N ALA A 4 -10.16 -11.31 17.67
CA ALA A 4 -9.67 -11.30 16.29
C ALA A 4 -8.22 -10.86 16.26
N LYS A 5 -7.38 -11.62 15.56
CA LYS A 5 -5.99 -11.25 15.37
C LYS A 5 -5.90 -10.24 14.23
N ARG A 6 -5.12 -9.21 14.43
CA ARG A 6 -4.93 -8.13 13.45
C ARG A 6 -3.44 -7.95 13.19
N VAL A 7 -3.08 -7.89 11.92
CA VAL A 7 -1.68 -7.78 11.50
C VAL A 7 -1.54 -6.62 10.54
N LEU A 8 -0.49 -5.83 10.71
CA LEU A 8 -0.12 -4.77 9.78
C LEU A 8 1.16 -5.21 9.08
N LEU A 9 1.09 -5.33 7.78
CA LEU A 9 2.23 -5.71 6.94
C LEU A 9 2.75 -4.49 6.21
N LYS A 10 4.02 -4.15 6.43
CA LYS A 10 4.66 -3.04 5.73
C LYS A 10 5.48 -3.58 4.57
N LEU A 11 5.23 -3.07 3.37
CA LEU A 11 5.93 -3.48 2.16
C LEU A 11 6.68 -2.30 1.58
N SER A 12 8.00 -2.46 1.40
CA SER A 12 8.80 -1.41 0.76
C SER A 12 8.50 -1.36 -0.73
N GLY A 13 8.68 -0.18 -1.32
CA GLY A 13 8.45 -0.03 -2.76
C GLY A 13 9.38 -0.89 -3.59
N GLU A 14 10.64 -1.03 -3.17
CA GLU A 14 11.62 -1.84 -3.88
C GLU A 14 11.17 -3.30 -4.03
N TRP A 15 10.40 -3.79 -3.07
CA TRP A 15 9.91 -5.16 -3.11
C TRP A 15 8.97 -5.40 -4.30
N PHE A 16 8.20 -4.38 -4.70
CA PHE A 16 7.29 -4.50 -5.85
C PHE A 16 8.02 -4.65 -7.17
N ALA A 17 9.21 -4.10 -7.28
CA ALA A 17 10.02 -4.24 -8.49
C ALA A 17 10.65 -5.64 -8.61
N GLY A 18 10.85 -6.33 -7.47
CA GLY A 18 11.51 -7.61 -7.46
C GLY A 18 12.91 -7.50 -8.05
N LYS A 19 13.19 -8.26 -9.10
CA LYS A 19 14.49 -8.24 -9.78
C LYS A 19 14.60 -7.15 -10.85
N LYS A 20 13.54 -6.38 -11.11
CA LYS A 20 13.48 -5.43 -12.23
C LYS A 20 14.02 -4.06 -11.92
N GLU A 21 14.42 -3.77 -10.72
CA GLU A 21 14.88 -2.45 -10.24
C GLU A 21 13.77 -1.39 -10.23
N LYS A 22 12.90 -1.34 -11.23
CA LYS A 22 11.80 -0.37 -11.32
C LYS A 22 10.51 -1.07 -11.74
N GLY A 23 9.38 -0.44 -11.41
CA GLY A 23 8.07 -0.93 -11.79
C GLY A 23 7.59 -2.09 -10.93
N PHE A 24 6.91 -3.04 -11.56
CA PHE A 24 6.22 -4.12 -10.87
C PHE A 24 6.67 -5.48 -11.36
N ASP A 25 6.87 -6.40 -10.42
CA ASP A 25 7.14 -7.79 -10.71
C ASP A 25 5.90 -8.62 -10.35
N GLU A 26 5.36 -9.33 -11.32
CA GLU A 26 4.16 -10.15 -11.14
C GLU A 26 4.32 -11.19 -10.03
N LYS A 27 5.49 -11.79 -9.92
CA LYS A 27 5.76 -12.79 -8.88
C LYS A 27 5.60 -12.23 -7.47
N THR A 28 5.94 -10.97 -7.29
CA THR A 28 5.77 -10.29 -5.99
C THR A 28 4.28 -10.18 -5.64
N PHE A 29 3.46 -9.77 -6.61
CA PHE A 29 2.02 -9.68 -6.40
C PHE A 29 1.40 -11.06 -6.11
N GLU A 30 1.86 -12.10 -6.78
CA GLU A 30 1.41 -13.46 -6.52
C GLU A 30 1.74 -13.89 -5.08
N ARG A 31 2.90 -13.52 -4.57
CA ARG A 31 3.28 -13.81 -3.20
C ARG A 31 2.37 -13.10 -2.19
N ILE A 32 2.02 -11.85 -2.48
CA ILE A 32 1.09 -11.10 -1.62
C ILE A 32 -0.28 -11.80 -1.61
N SER A 33 -0.76 -12.20 -2.78
CA SER A 33 -2.05 -12.90 -2.88
C SER A 33 -2.05 -14.20 -2.06
N SER A 34 -0.97 -14.98 -2.14
CA SER A 34 -0.83 -16.20 -1.36
C SER A 34 -0.84 -15.93 0.15
N ALA A 35 -0.15 -14.86 0.57
CA ALA A 35 -0.13 -14.47 1.98
C ALA A 35 -1.53 -14.06 2.46
N ILE A 36 -2.31 -13.39 1.61
CA ILE A 36 -3.67 -13.00 1.94
C ILE A 36 -4.56 -14.23 2.06
N ASP A 37 -4.42 -15.22 1.18
CA ASP A 37 -5.15 -16.49 1.30
C ASP A 37 -4.88 -17.13 2.66
N PHE A 38 -3.64 -17.13 3.09
CA PHE A 38 -3.26 -17.68 4.39
C PHE A 38 -3.93 -16.91 5.53
N THR A 39 -3.92 -15.58 5.48
CA THR A 39 -4.54 -14.78 6.56
C THR A 39 -6.05 -15.01 6.61
N LYS A 40 -6.69 -15.15 5.45
CA LYS A 40 -8.13 -15.44 5.39
C LYS A 40 -8.48 -16.78 6.03
N GLN A 41 -7.68 -17.81 5.74
CA GLN A 41 -7.89 -19.13 6.32
C GLN A 41 -7.77 -19.10 7.85
N LYS A 42 -6.92 -18.25 8.38
CA LYS A 42 -6.72 -18.10 9.82
C LYS A 42 -7.63 -17.05 10.45
N LYS A 43 -8.50 -16.43 9.65
CA LYS A 43 -9.38 -15.33 10.10
C LYS A 43 -8.61 -14.17 10.69
N ILE A 44 -7.45 -13.88 10.13
CA ILE A 44 -6.60 -12.75 10.53
C ILE A 44 -7.04 -11.52 9.73
N GLN A 45 -7.23 -10.40 10.43
CA GLN A 45 -7.50 -9.11 9.79
C GLN A 45 -6.18 -8.50 9.33
N LEU A 46 -6.09 -8.11 8.06
CA LEU A 46 -4.83 -7.67 7.46
C LEU A 46 -4.90 -6.25 6.95
N GLY A 47 -3.98 -5.41 7.42
CA GLY A 47 -3.71 -4.11 6.85
C GLY A 47 -2.36 -4.16 6.15
N ILE A 48 -2.24 -3.48 5.02
CA ILE A 48 -0.99 -3.39 4.25
C ILE A 48 -0.61 -1.93 4.09
N VAL A 49 0.62 -1.60 4.42
CA VAL A 49 1.18 -0.26 4.28
C VAL A 49 2.30 -0.31 3.25
N LEU A 50 2.27 0.61 2.30
CA LEU A 50 3.13 0.57 1.10
C LEU A 50 4.14 1.71 1.06
N GLY A 51 5.30 1.42 0.46
CA GLY A 51 6.26 2.42 0.04
C GLY A 51 6.24 2.59 -1.48
N GLY A 52 7.03 3.49 -2.03
CA GLY A 52 7.03 3.85 -3.44
C GLY A 52 8.38 3.81 -4.15
N GLY A 53 9.39 3.22 -3.53
CA GLY A 53 10.76 3.26 -4.05
C GLY A 53 11.01 2.58 -5.40
N ASN A 54 10.08 1.73 -5.85
CA ASN A 54 10.16 1.09 -7.17
C ASN A 54 9.80 2.05 -8.30
N ILE A 55 9.10 3.15 -7.97
CA ILE A 55 8.66 4.13 -8.96
C ILE A 55 9.53 5.37 -8.89
N PHE A 56 9.81 5.85 -7.67
CA PHE A 56 10.53 7.09 -7.46
C PHE A 56 11.33 7.03 -6.17
N ARG A 57 12.57 7.55 -6.22
CA ARG A 57 13.44 7.73 -5.06
C ARG A 57 13.99 9.14 -5.07
N GLY A 58 14.26 9.69 -3.87
CA GLY A 58 14.84 11.02 -3.76
C GLY A 58 16.12 11.20 -4.58
N ARG A 59 16.92 10.15 -4.70
CA ARG A 59 18.15 10.18 -5.51
C ARG A 59 17.91 10.42 -7.00
N ASP A 60 16.71 10.11 -7.49
CA ASP A 60 16.36 10.34 -8.90
C ASP A 60 16.24 11.83 -9.20
N LEU A 61 16.09 12.66 -8.17
CA LEU A 61 16.01 14.12 -8.29
C LEU A 61 17.33 14.82 -7.95
N LYS A 62 18.41 14.07 -7.76
CA LYS A 62 19.68 14.59 -7.28
C LYS A 62 20.19 15.77 -8.12
N ASP A 63 20.02 15.70 -9.44
CA ASP A 63 20.51 16.71 -10.36
C ASP A 63 19.41 17.70 -10.80
N ILE A 64 18.25 17.63 -10.19
CA ILE A 64 17.11 18.47 -10.51
C ILE A 64 16.78 19.35 -9.32
N LYS A 65 16.65 20.65 -9.56
CA LYS A 65 16.21 21.56 -8.51
C LYS A 65 14.72 21.39 -8.29
N ILE A 66 14.36 20.76 -7.19
CA ILE A 66 12.97 20.60 -6.82
C ILE A 66 12.82 20.93 -5.34
N ASP A 67 11.76 21.65 -4.99
CA ASP A 67 11.53 21.97 -3.58
C ASP A 67 11.04 20.74 -2.82
N ARG A 68 11.15 20.82 -1.49
CA ARG A 68 10.83 19.69 -0.62
C ARG A 68 9.35 19.30 -0.69
N VAL A 69 8.46 20.28 -0.78
CA VAL A 69 7.03 20.02 -0.82
C VAL A 69 6.67 19.23 -2.08
N SER A 70 7.21 19.65 -3.23
CA SER A 70 6.99 18.94 -4.49
C SER A 70 7.57 17.54 -4.45
N ALA A 71 8.75 17.36 -3.90
CA ALA A 71 9.39 16.05 -3.74
C ALA A 71 8.53 15.14 -2.85
N ASP A 72 7.99 15.68 -1.76
CA ASP A 72 7.11 14.93 -0.87
C ASP A 72 5.84 14.46 -1.60
N TYR A 73 5.23 15.34 -2.42
CA TYR A 73 4.06 14.94 -3.22
C TYR A 73 4.39 13.85 -4.23
N ILE A 74 5.54 13.95 -4.88
CA ILE A 74 5.97 12.92 -5.83
C ILE A 74 6.13 11.57 -5.11
N GLY A 75 6.77 11.58 -3.94
CA GLY A 75 6.91 10.38 -3.14
C GLY A 75 5.58 9.80 -2.72
N MET A 76 4.66 10.65 -2.28
CA MET A 76 3.32 10.24 -1.89
C MET A 76 2.56 9.62 -3.07
N LEU A 77 2.60 10.27 -4.23
CA LEU A 77 1.93 9.75 -5.43
C LEU A 77 2.53 8.42 -5.87
N SER A 78 3.84 8.23 -5.70
CA SER A 78 4.49 6.95 -5.99
C SER A 78 3.90 5.81 -5.16
N THR A 79 3.67 6.05 -3.87
CA THR A 79 3.07 5.04 -3.00
C THR A 79 1.61 4.77 -3.37
N ILE A 80 0.88 5.81 -3.77
CA ILE A 80 -0.51 5.65 -4.23
C ILE A 80 -0.56 4.82 -5.51
N MET A 81 0.38 5.02 -6.44
CA MET A 81 0.45 4.20 -7.65
C MET A 81 0.61 2.73 -7.31
N ASN A 82 1.48 2.40 -6.35
CA ASN A 82 1.62 1.03 -5.87
C ASN A 82 0.32 0.51 -5.26
N GLY A 83 -0.36 1.35 -4.49
CA GLY A 83 -1.63 1.00 -3.89
C GLY A 83 -2.71 0.67 -4.91
N ILE A 84 -2.79 1.48 -5.97
CA ILE A 84 -3.75 1.26 -7.05
C ILE A 84 -3.46 -0.06 -7.77
N ALA A 85 -2.18 -0.30 -8.09
CA ALA A 85 -1.78 -1.53 -8.77
C ALA A 85 -2.09 -2.76 -7.91
N LEU A 86 -1.73 -2.71 -6.63
CA LEU A 86 -1.98 -3.82 -5.71
C LEU A 86 -3.48 -4.04 -5.51
N SER A 87 -4.22 -2.97 -5.29
CA SER A 87 -5.67 -3.06 -5.08
C SER A 87 -6.37 -3.73 -6.25
N ASN A 88 -6.00 -3.33 -7.47
CA ASN A 88 -6.57 -3.94 -8.67
C ASN A 88 -6.19 -5.42 -8.79
N PHE A 89 -4.92 -5.74 -8.58
CA PHE A 89 -4.45 -7.12 -8.65
C PHE A 89 -5.20 -8.00 -7.65
N LEU A 90 -5.38 -7.52 -6.42
CA LEU A 90 -6.08 -8.26 -5.39
C LEU A 90 -7.55 -8.50 -5.75
N ARG A 91 -8.22 -7.49 -6.32
CA ARG A 91 -9.60 -7.67 -6.78
C ARG A 91 -9.70 -8.74 -7.86
N GLU A 92 -8.76 -8.74 -8.80
CA GLU A 92 -8.74 -9.74 -9.86
C GLU A 92 -8.51 -11.16 -9.31
N LYS A 93 -7.86 -11.29 -8.17
CA LYS A 93 -7.64 -12.56 -7.50
C LYS A 93 -8.77 -12.91 -6.52
N GLY A 94 -9.83 -12.11 -6.46
CA GLY A 94 -10.97 -12.38 -5.59
C GLY A 94 -10.80 -11.88 -4.16
N HIS A 95 -9.79 -11.06 -3.90
CA HIS A 95 -9.57 -10.50 -2.56
C HIS A 95 -10.21 -9.12 -2.43
N SER A 96 -11.28 -9.03 -1.65
CA SER A 96 -11.91 -7.75 -1.34
C SER A 96 -10.94 -6.87 -0.56
N ASN A 97 -10.83 -5.61 -0.97
CA ASN A 97 -9.92 -4.68 -0.32
C ASN A 97 -10.43 -3.26 -0.40
N LYS A 98 -9.88 -2.40 0.44
CA LYS A 98 -10.12 -0.95 0.42
C LYS A 98 -8.79 -0.23 0.36
N LEU A 99 -8.68 0.75 -0.52
CA LEU A 99 -7.47 1.54 -0.70
C LEU A 99 -7.66 2.93 -0.09
N PHE A 100 -6.78 3.29 0.84
CA PHE A 100 -6.82 4.56 1.55
C PHE A 100 -5.58 5.39 1.29
N SER A 101 -5.74 6.70 1.24
CA SER A 101 -4.62 7.63 1.22
C SER A 101 -4.96 8.84 2.11
N SER A 102 -4.05 9.80 2.22
CA SER A 102 -4.32 10.99 3.03
C SER A 102 -5.35 11.92 2.36
N PHE A 103 -5.64 11.72 1.08
CA PHE A 103 -6.68 12.45 0.37
C PHE A 103 -7.31 11.55 -0.68
N ALA A 104 -8.57 11.86 -1.03
CA ALA A 104 -9.30 11.08 -2.03
C ALA A 104 -8.80 11.39 -3.44
N ILE A 105 -8.78 10.38 -4.31
CA ILE A 105 -8.47 10.53 -5.73
C ILE A 105 -9.61 9.89 -6.51
N GLY A 106 -10.41 10.71 -7.18
CA GLY A 106 -11.59 10.21 -7.86
C GLY A 106 -12.48 9.41 -6.92
N ASN A 107 -13.02 8.31 -7.41
CA ASN A 107 -13.84 7.41 -6.60
C ASN A 107 -13.15 6.06 -6.34
N PHE A 108 -11.85 5.95 -6.61
CA PHE A 108 -11.12 4.69 -6.43
C PHE A 108 -10.07 4.72 -5.31
N VAL A 109 -9.67 5.91 -4.85
CA VAL A 109 -8.79 6.04 -3.68
C VAL A 109 -9.54 6.87 -2.64
N GLN A 110 -9.79 6.26 -1.49
CA GLN A 110 -10.56 6.89 -0.42
C GLN A 110 -9.63 7.64 0.54
N ALA A 111 -10.07 8.80 1.01
CA ALA A 111 -9.35 9.48 2.08
C ALA A 111 -9.43 8.62 3.35
N TYR A 112 -8.31 8.50 4.05
CA TYR A 112 -8.26 7.65 5.24
C TYR A 112 -9.22 8.14 6.31
N ASN A 113 -9.93 7.19 6.90
CA ASN A 113 -10.85 7.39 8.00
C ASN A 113 -10.77 6.15 8.87
N THR A 114 -10.52 6.34 10.16
CA THR A 114 -10.33 5.22 11.09
C THR A 114 -11.54 4.29 11.11
N GLU A 115 -12.74 4.86 11.13
CA GLU A 115 -13.97 4.07 11.15
C GLU A 115 -14.09 3.17 9.91
N ASP A 116 -13.85 3.73 8.73
CA ASP A 116 -13.94 2.98 7.47
C ASP A 116 -12.85 1.90 7.39
N ALA A 117 -11.65 2.20 7.88
CA ALA A 117 -10.57 1.22 7.90
C ALA A 117 -10.90 0.05 8.85
N LEU A 118 -11.43 0.35 10.04
CA LEU A 118 -11.84 -0.69 10.98
C LEU A 118 -12.99 -1.52 10.41
N ASN A 119 -13.97 -0.89 9.78
CA ASN A 119 -15.07 -1.60 9.14
C ASN A 119 -14.58 -2.55 8.05
N ALA A 120 -13.61 -2.11 7.25
CA ALA A 120 -13.02 -2.97 6.22
C ALA A 120 -12.37 -4.20 6.86
N LEU A 121 -11.56 -4.00 7.90
CA LEU A 121 -10.90 -5.10 8.60
C LEU A 121 -11.89 -6.07 9.23
N MET A 122 -12.92 -5.54 9.86
CA MET A 122 -13.95 -6.36 10.51
C MET A 122 -14.77 -7.18 9.51
N ASN A 123 -14.88 -6.71 8.28
CA ASN A 123 -15.56 -7.43 7.21
C ASN A 123 -14.59 -8.28 6.37
N GLN A 124 -13.43 -8.57 6.90
CA GLN A 124 -12.39 -9.39 6.26
C GLN A 124 -11.95 -8.85 4.90
N LYS A 125 -11.99 -7.54 4.72
CA LYS A 125 -11.40 -6.87 3.57
C LYS A 125 -9.98 -6.45 3.93
N VAL A 126 -9.07 -6.54 2.97
CA VAL A 126 -7.71 -6.06 3.17
C VAL A 126 -7.74 -4.53 3.14
N ALA A 127 -7.20 -3.90 4.16
CA ALA A 127 -7.07 -2.45 4.19
C ALA A 127 -5.68 -2.09 3.66
N VAL A 128 -5.63 -1.43 2.49
CA VAL A 128 -4.38 -1.03 1.85
C VAL A 128 -4.20 0.46 2.04
N SER A 129 -3.04 0.85 2.56
CA SER A 129 -2.75 2.26 2.80
C SER A 129 -1.30 2.54 2.45
N TYR A 130 -0.88 3.79 2.58
CA TYR A 130 0.51 4.15 2.46
C TYR A 130 0.93 4.97 3.66
N THR A 131 2.23 4.93 3.98
CA THR A 131 2.78 5.87 4.92
C THR A 131 3.78 6.76 4.20
N HIS A 132 3.64 8.05 4.44
CA HIS A 132 4.64 9.02 4.03
C HIS A 132 5.21 9.62 5.31
N LEU A 133 6.34 9.09 5.73
CA LEU A 133 7.00 9.56 6.95
C LEU A 133 8.01 10.63 6.58
N ARG A 134 7.79 11.81 7.07
CA ARG A 134 8.81 12.86 7.02
C ARG A 134 9.75 12.68 8.21
N ALA A 135 10.99 13.12 8.04
CA ALA A 135 12.01 12.94 9.09
C ALA A 135 11.56 13.48 10.45
N HIS A 136 10.82 14.57 10.45
CA HIS A 136 10.37 15.21 11.70
C HIS A 136 9.10 14.59 12.31
N GLU A 137 8.53 13.60 11.66
CA GLU A 137 7.33 12.91 12.14
C GLU A 137 7.64 11.62 12.89
N THR A 138 8.88 11.22 12.91
CA THR A 138 9.31 9.98 13.56
C THR A 138 9.60 10.13 15.05
#